data_d4e713065e753c36cd9b47b55c6d8861
#
_entry.id   d4e713065e753c36cd9b47b55c6d8861
#
_cell.length_a   1.000
_cell.length_b   1.000
_cell.length_c   1.000
_cell.angle_alpha   90.00
_cell.angle_beta   90.00
_cell.angle_gamma   90.00
#
_symmetry.space_group_name_H-M   'P 1'
#
loop_
_entity.id
_entity.type
_entity.pdbx_description
1 polymer ?
#
loop_
_entity_poly.entity_id
_entity_poly.type
_entity_poly.pdbx_seq_one_letter_code
_entity_poly.pdbx_strand_id
1 'polypeptide(L)'
;MGGIWGKFVSGGTGVMGPIVFGKVAARHAMANEPAEGYTVKASANLLDEALFAKEVSTEKFFDMTRAIKDGEYTATVDGQNGPMTVKTVVAGGKIASVEVVENNETPSIAGPAIELVTAAIAANNDATVDTVAGATLTSNRIMSAVALCLEEAAK
;
A
#
# COMPACT_ATOMS: atom_id res chain seq x y z
N MET A 1 6.60 23.08 -7.03
CA MET A 1 5.23 22.92 -7.56
C MET A 1 4.23 22.43 -6.49
N GLY A 2 4.50 22.69 -5.21
CA GLY A 2 3.54 22.44 -4.14
C GLY A 2 2.36 23.42 -4.25
N GLY A 3 1.16 22.93 -4.06
CA GLY A 3 -0.03 23.76 -3.98
C GLY A 3 -1.02 23.69 -5.16
N ILE A 4 -0.65 23.03 -6.26
CA ILE A 4 -1.58 22.88 -7.41
C ILE A 4 -2.80 22.04 -7.03
N TRP A 5 -2.63 21.07 -6.13
CA TRP A 5 -3.65 20.08 -5.79
C TRP A 5 -4.20 20.20 -4.36
N GLY A 6 -3.72 21.18 -3.57
CA GLY A 6 -4.14 21.31 -2.18
C GLY A 6 -3.87 20.03 -1.35
N LYS A 7 -4.89 19.53 -0.68
CA LYS A 7 -4.80 18.31 0.16
C LYS A 7 -5.08 17.00 -0.60
N PHE A 8 -5.53 17.09 -1.85
CA PHE A 8 -5.91 15.91 -2.64
C PHE A 8 -5.05 15.80 -3.90
N VAL A 9 -4.57 14.60 -4.17
CA VAL A 9 -3.95 14.22 -5.44
C VAL A 9 -4.97 13.37 -6.20
N SER A 10 -5.53 13.91 -7.28
CA SER A 10 -6.43 13.15 -8.14
C SER A 10 -5.66 12.03 -8.83
N GLY A 11 -6.29 10.88 -9.04
CA GLY A 11 -5.69 9.75 -9.74
C GLY A 11 -5.11 10.19 -11.10
N GLY A 12 -3.89 9.74 -11.41
CA GLY A 12 -3.17 10.07 -12.65
C GLY A 12 -2.41 11.40 -12.65
N THR A 13 -2.69 12.32 -11.74
CA THR A 13 -2.01 13.63 -11.68
C THR A 13 -0.55 13.52 -11.23
N GLY A 14 -0.21 12.51 -10.44
CA GLY A 14 1.15 12.20 -10.05
C GLY A 14 2.05 11.85 -11.23
N VAL A 15 1.49 11.33 -12.32
CA VAL A 15 2.22 10.97 -13.54
C VAL A 15 2.11 12.07 -14.61
N MET A 16 0.90 12.55 -14.89
CA MET A 16 0.66 13.54 -15.95
C MET A 16 1.24 14.91 -15.60
N GLY A 17 1.16 15.32 -14.34
CA GLY A 17 1.73 16.58 -13.89
C GLY A 17 3.23 16.67 -14.17
N PRO A 18 4.07 15.76 -13.68
CA PRO A 18 5.50 15.75 -13.97
C PRO A 18 5.85 15.67 -15.45
N ILE A 19 5.10 14.90 -16.27
CA ILE A 19 5.34 14.82 -17.73
C ILE A 19 5.10 16.16 -18.40
N VAL A 20 3.97 16.80 -18.13
CA VAL A 20 3.61 18.07 -18.79
C VAL A 20 4.52 19.18 -18.30
N PHE A 21 4.66 19.36 -16.99
CA PHE A 21 5.46 20.45 -16.43
C PHE A 21 6.96 20.22 -16.63
N GLY A 22 7.43 18.98 -16.68
CA GLY A 22 8.80 18.64 -17.04
C GLY A 22 9.15 19.08 -18.46
N LYS A 23 8.25 18.85 -19.42
CA LYS A 23 8.42 19.35 -20.79
C LYS A 23 8.46 20.88 -20.88
N VAL A 24 7.56 21.55 -20.15
CA VAL A 24 7.50 23.02 -20.10
C VAL A 24 8.78 23.55 -19.47
N ALA A 25 9.21 22.99 -18.34
CA ALA A 25 10.43 23.41 -17.65
C ALA A 25 11.68 23.21 -18.53
N ALA A 26 11.79 22.06 -19.21
CA ALA A 26 12.91 21.79 -20.10
C ALA A 26 12.96 22.78 -21.29
N ARG A 27 11.82 23.07 -21.92
CA ARG A 27 11.75 24.06 -23.00
C ARG A 27 12.14 25.47 -22.52
N HIS A 28 11.70 25.85 -21.33
CA HIS A 28 12.03 27.13 -20.74
C HIS A 28 13.52 27.23 -20.40
N ALA A 29 14.11 26.17 -19.84
CA ALA A 29 15.53 26.11 -19.55
C ALA A 29 16.40 26.18 -20.81
N MET A 30 15.93 25.56 -21.92
CA MET A 30 16.65 25.61 -23.20
C MET A 30 16.51 26.94 -23.91
N ALA A 31 15.44 27.71 -23.64
CA ALA A 31 15.14 28.97 -24.31
C ALA A 31 15.75 30.18 -23.57
N ASN A 32 16.12 30.05 -22.31
CA ASN A 32 16.65 31.13 -21.49
C ASN A 32 18.13 30.88 -21.17
N GLU A 33 18.95 31.91 -21.30
CA GLU A 33 20.30 31.89 -20.79
C GLU A 33 20.27 31.74 -19.26
N PRO A 34 21.22 30.98 -18.66
CA PRO A 34 21.30 30.89 -17.21
C PRO A 34 21.48 32.29 -16.62
N ALA A 35 20.69 32.64 -15.62
CA ALA A 35 20.90 33.94 -14.92
C ALA A 35 22.31 33.97 -14.34
N GLU A 36 22.97 35.12 -14.52
CA GLU A 36 24.33 35.32 -14.03
C GLU A 36 24.41 35.06 -12.53
N GLY A 37 25.28 34.13 -12.11
CA GLY A 37 25.40 33.69 -10.70
C GLY A 37 24.53 32.52 -10.30
N TYR A 38 23.71 31.96 -11.20
CA TYR A 38 22.96 30.73 -10.91
C TYR A 38 23.84 29.49 -11.12
N THR A 39 24.42 29.03 -10.05
CA THR A 39 25.04 27.70 -10.02
C THR A 39 23.93 26.67 -9.76
N VAL A 40 23.63 25.83 -10.74
CA VAL A 40 22.91 24.60 -10.50
C VAL A 40 23.80 23.75 -9.57
N LYS A 41 23.54 23.82 -8.27
CA LYS A 41 24.04 22.80 -7.39
C LYS A 41 23.30 21.56 -7.80
N ALA A 42 23.90 20.73 -8.67
CA ALA A 42 23.49 19.36 -8.81
C ALA A 42 23.49 18.80 -7.38
N SER A 43 22.32 18.68 -6.80
CA SER A 43 22.19 18.05 -5.52
C SER A 43 22.54 16.58 -5.79
N ALA A 44 23.78 16.21 -5.47
CA ALA A 44 24.23 14.85 -5.49
C ALA A 44 23.31 13.94 -4.63
N ASN A 45 22.51 14.56 -3.80
CA ASN A 45 21.56 13.94 -2.88
C ASN A 45 20.25 13.47 -3.54
N LEU A 46 19.99 13.77 -4.82
CA LEU A 46 18.85 13.19 -5.53
C LEU A 46 19.04 11.68 -5.82
N LEU A 47 20.27 11.21 -5.68
CA LEU A 47 20.64 9.80 -5.80
C LEU A 47 21.35 9.30 -4.53
N ASP A 48 21.12 9.95 -3.38
CA ASP A 48 21.57 9.42 -2.13
C ASP A 48 20.89 8.07 -1.91
N GLU A 49 21.66 6.99 -2.05
CA GLU A 49 21.20 5.64 -1.78
C GLU A 49 20.56 5.54 -0.39
N ALA A 50 20.94 6.39 0.56
CA ALA A 50 20.30 6.48 1.86
C ALA A 50 18.84 7.00 1.80
N LEU A 51 18.46 7.77 0.78
CA LEU A 51 17.06 8.16 0.56
C LEU A 51 16.23 7.03 -0.05
N PHE A 52 16.87 6.13 -0.80
CA PHE A 52 16.24 4.94 -1.35
C PHE A 52 16.43 3.72 -0.46
N ALA A 53 17.47 3.70 0.36
CA ALA A 53 17.70 2.75 1.42
C ALA A 53 16.94 3.08 2.72
N LYS A 54 16.00 4.03 2.70
CA LYS A 54 14.96 4.04 3.71
C LYS A 54 14.30 2.68 3.59
N GLU A 55 14.70 1.80 4.50
CA GLU A 55 14.08 0.49 4.66
C GLU A 55 12.58 0.69 4.45
N VAL A 56 12.06 0.10 3.40
CA VAL A 56 10.64 -0.14 3.32
C VAL A 56 10.36 -0.83 4.63
N SER A 57 9.77 -0.12 5.57
CA SER A 57 9.40 -0.68 6.85
C SER A 57 8.60 -1.93 6.53
N THR A 58 9.25 -3.06 6.61
CA THR A 58 8.62 -4.37 6.57
C THR A 58 8.03 -4.60 7.96
N GLU A 59 7.28 -3.62 8.47
CA GLU A 59 6.45 -3.85 9.64
C GLU A 59 5.49 -4.96 9.25
N LYS A 60 5.78 -6.13 9.80
CA LYS A 60 4.88 -7.26 9.65
C LYS A 60 3.59 -6.90 10.35
N PHE A 61 2.48 -7.09 9.66
CA PHE A 61 1.15 -6.89 10.23
C PHE A 61 0.90 -7.79 11.45
N PHE A 62 1.53 -8.97 11.48
CA PHE A 62 1.47 -9.90 12.60
C PHE A 62 2.76 -10.72 12.67
N ASP A 63 3.21 -11.05 13.87
CA ASP A 63 4.36 -11.94 14.09
C ASP A 63 3.91 -13.42 14.07
N MET A 64 4.12 -14.07 12.93
CA MET A 64 3.75 -15.47 12.71
C MET A 64 4.58 -16.48 13.53
N THR A 65 5.53 -16.04 14.35
CA THR A 65 6.22 -16.92 15.31
C THR A 65 5.39 -17.18 16.56
N ARG A 66 4.35 -16.38 16.79
CA ARG A 66 3.41 -16.56 17.90
C ARG A 66 2.50 -17.77 17.63
N ALA A 67 2.22 -18.53 18.68
CA ALA A 67 1.25 -19.62 18.60
C ALA A 67 -0.15 -19.05 18.42
N ILE A 68 -0.88 -19.55 17.43
CA ILE A 68 -2.27 -19.20 17.16
C ILE A 68 -3.16 -20.43 17.33
N LYS A 69 -4.32 -20.24 17.94
CA LYS A 69 -5.29 -21.32 18.20
C LYS A 69 -6.15 -21.58 16.96
N ASP A 70 -6.48 -22.82 16.75
CA ASP A 70 -7.41 -23.20 15.68
C ASP A 70 -8.81 -22.62 15.95
N GLY A 71 -9.45 -22.15 14.91
CA GLY A 71 -10.77 -21.54 15.00
C GLY A 71 -11.09 -20.64 13.82
N GLU A 72 -12.27 -20.05 13.87
CA GLU A 72 -12.73 -19.02 12.92
C GLU A 72 -12.74 -17.67 13.64
N TYR A 73 -12.07 -16.70 13.05
CA TYR A 73 -11.94 -15.36 13.61
C TYR A 73 -12.43 -14.34 12.59
N THR A 74 -13.12 -13.32 13.07
CA THR A 74 -13.67 -12.27 12.20
C THR A 74 -13.27 -10.91 12.74
N ALA A 75 -12.77 -10.06 11.86
CA ALA A 75 -12.42 -8.68 12.22
C ALA A 75 -12.97 -7.70 11.19
N THR A 76 -13.37 -6.54 11.66
CA THR A 76 -13.83 -5.43 10.82
C THR A 76 -12.87 -4.27 10.93
N VAL A 77 -12.49 -3.70 9.80
CA VAL A 77 -11.65 -2.51 9.68
C VAL A 77 -12.34 -1.45 8.85
N ASP A 78 -11.95 -0.20 9.04
CA ASP A 78 -12.47 0.89 8.21
C ASP A 78 -11.89 0.80 6.80
N GLY A 79 -12.76 0.61 5.82
CA GLY A 79 -12.45 0.69 4.39
C GLY A 79 -12.47 2.15 3.89
N GLN A 80 -12.18 2.36 2.61
CA GLN A 80 -12.23 3.70 2.01
C GLN A 80 -13.67 4.17 1.78
N ASN A 81 -14.55 3.24 1.43
CA ASN A 81 -15.97 3.50 1.13
C ASN A 81 -16.92 2.92 2.19
N GLY A 82 -16.40 2.47 3.33
CA GLY A 82 -17.16 1.86 4.41
C GLY A 82 -16.43 0.70 5.07
N PRO A 83 -17.04 0.02 6.03
CA PRO A 83 -16.41 -1.07 6.73
C PRO A 83 -16.09 -2.25 5.80
N MET A 84 -14.99 -2.94 6.12
CA MET A 84 -14.58 -4.19 5.51
C MET A 84 -14.46 -5.25 6.59
N THR A 85 -15.18 -6.35 6.44
CA THR A 85 -15.18 -7.48 7.37
C THR A 85 -14.48 -8.66 6.73
N VAL A 86 -13.46 -9.17 7.41
CA VAL A 86 -12.66 -10.31 6.97
C VAL A 86 -12.80 -11.45 7.97
N LYS A 87 -13.01 -12.66 7.46
CA LYS A 87 -13.03 -13.92 8.20
C LYS A 87 -11.74 -14.68 7.91
N THR A 88 -11.05 -15.09 8.94
CA THR A 88 -9.83 -15.90 8.87
C THR A 88 -10.05 -17.22 9.58
N VAL A 89 -9.76 -18.33 8.91
CA VAL A 89 -9.81 -19.67 9.49
C VAL A 89 -8.39 -20.12 9.79
N VAL A 90 -8.17 -20.52 11.03
CA VAL A 90 -6.90 -21.09 11.49
C VAL A 90 -7.10 -22.60 11.74
N ALA A 91 -6.24 -23.42 11.17
CA ALA A 91 -6.23 -24.85 11.36
C ALA A 91 -4.81 -25.40 11.45
N GLY A 92 -4.52 -26.19 12.47
CA GLY A 92 -3.18 -26.73 12.74
C GLY A 92 -2.14 -25.63 13.02
N GLY A 93 -2.56 -24.52 13.63
CA GLY A 93 -1.71 -23.39 13.93
C GLY A 93 -1.27 -22.59 12.68
N LYS A 94 -2.00 -22.70 11.58
CA LYS A 94 -1.73 -22.02 10.31
C LYS A 94 -2.99 -21.36 9.76
N ILE A 95 -2.81 -20.34 8.93
CA ILE A 95 -3.91 -19.72 8.19
C ILE A 95 -4.38 -20.69 7.10
N ALA A 96 -5.55 -21.28 7.28
CA ALA A 96 -6.13 -22.21 6.32
C ALA A 96 -6.87 -21.50 5.19
N SER A 97 -7.60 -20.43 5.51
CA SER A 97 -8.29 -19.60 4.51
C SER A 97 -8.57 -18.20 5.04
N VAL A 98 -8.69 -17.27 4.11
CA VAL A 98 -9.09 -15.88 4.36
C VAL A 98 -10.22 -15.53 3.40
N GLU A 99 -11.28 -14.93 3.89
CA GLU A 99 -12.45 -14.53 3.12
C GLU A 99 -12.87 -13.10 3.50
N VAL A 100 -13.11 -12.24 2.52
CA VAL A 100 -13.75 -10.94 2.74
C VAL A 100 -15.26 -11.13 2.70
N VAL A 101 -15.90 -11.09 3.86
CA VAL A 101 -17.34 -11.36 4.02
C VAL A 101 -18.17 -10.16 3.62
N GLU A 102 -17.68 -8.96 3.93
CA GLU A 102 -18.36 -7.71 3.64
C GLU A 102 -17.36 -6.64 3.24
N ASN A 103 -17.65 -5.91 2.18
CA ASN A 103 -16.89 -4.72 1.79
C ASN A 103 -17.77 -3.75 0.98
N ASN A 104 -17.44 -2.47 1.05
CA ASN A 104 -18.08 -1.41 0.28
C ASN A 104 -17.11 -0.75 -0.72
N GLU A 105 -15.99 -1.42 -1.01
CA GLU A 105 -14.98 -0.93 -1.94
C GLU A 105 -15.47 -0.99 -3.39
N THR A 106 -14.83 -0.23 -4.27
CA THR A 106 -15.16 -0.25 -5.71
C THR A 106 -14.84 -1.62 -6.32
N PRO A 107 -15.83 -2.39 -6.82
CA PRO A 107 -15.63 -3.79 -7.21
C PRO A 107 -14.55 -4.01 -8.26
N SER A 108 -14.43 -3.09 -9.25
CA SER A 108 -13.44 -3.19 -10.32
C SER A 108 -11.99 -3.00 -9.84
N ILE A 109 -11.80 -2.37 -8.68
CA ILE A 109 -10.47 -2.14 -8.06
C ILE A 109 -10.23 -3.16 -6.96
N ALA A 110 -11.21 -3.36 -6.09
CA ALA A 110 -11.07 -4.23 -4.94
C ALA A 110 -11.12 -5.73 -5.30
N GLY A 111 -11.91 -6.12 -6.31
CA GLY A 111 -12.08 -7.52 -6.69
C GLY A 111 -10.76 -8.26 -6.89
N PRO A 112 -9.88 -7.82 -7.78
CA PRO A 112 -8.58 -8.44 -7.97
C PRO A 112 -7.70 -8.46 -6.71
N ALA A 113 -7.77 -7.40 -5.89
CA ALA A 113 -7.01 -7.34 -4.64
C ALA A 113 -7.54 -8.34 -3.60
N ILE A 114 -8.85 -8.47 -3.48
CA ILE A 114 -9.47 -9.43 -2.57
C ILE A 114 -9.01 -10.85 -2.95
N GLU A 115 -9.14 -11.23 -4.20
CA GLU A 115 -8.78 -12.57 -4.68
C GLU A 115 -7.29 -12.86 -4.47
N LEU A 116 -6.40 -11.96 -4.93
CA LEU A 116 -4.97 -12.20 -4.91
C LEU A 116 -4.37 -12.13 -3.50
N VAL A 117 -4.78 -11.16 -2.69
CA VAL A 117 -4.22 -10.95 -1.34
C VAL A 117 -4.68 -12.05 -0.40
N THR A 118 -5.97 -12.43 -0.42
CA THR A 118 -6.46 -13.50 0.46
C THR A 118 -5.82 -14.86 0.11
N ALA A 119 -5.66 -15.15 -1.19
CA ALA A 119 -4.97 -16.35 -1.65
C ALA A 119 -3.47 -16.34 -1.25
N ALA A 120 -2.79 -15.21 -1.39
CA ALA A 120 -1.38 -15.08 -1.03
C ALA A 120 -1.15 -15.24 0.49
N ILE A 121 -2.01 -14.66 1.33
CA ILE A 121 -1.94 -14.81 2.78
C ILE A 121 -2.06 -16.27 3.20
N ALA A 122 -3.05 -16.98 2.67
CA ALA A 122 -3.24 -18.40 2.97
C ALA A 122 -2.08 -19.27 2.45
N ALA A 123 -1.61 -19.03 1.22
CA ALA A 123 -0.52 -19.77 0.60
C ALA A 123 0.83 -19.58 1.32
N ASN A 124 1.13 -18.36 1.72
CA ASN A 124 2.39 -18.02 2.40
C ASN A 124 2.32 -18.26 3.91
N ASN A 125 1.13 -18.47 4.46
CA ASN A 125 0.89 -18.50 5.90
C ASN A 125 1.48 -17.26 6.59
N ASP A 126 1.28 -16.09 6.02
CA ASP A 126 1.77 -14.81 6.54
C ASP A 126 0.70 -13.73 6.31
N ALA A 127 0.39 -12.95 7.35
CA ALA A 127 -0.52 -11.82 7.24
C ALA A 127 0.05 -10.68 6.38
N THR A 128 1.35 -10.68 6.13
CA THR A 128 2.06 -9.67 5.36
C THR A 128 2.44 -10.22 3.99
N VAL A 129 1.79 -9.72 2.95
CA VAL A 129 2.05 -10.10 1.55
C VAL A 129 2.17 -8.85 0.68
N ASP A 130 2.59 -9.03 -0.57
CA ASP A 130 2.68 -7.93 -1.52
C ASP A 130 1.29 -7.33 -1.82
N THR A 131 1.26 -6.02 -1.96
CA THR A 131 0.04 -5.30 -2.33
C THR A 131 -0.22 -5.39 -3.82
N VAL A 132 -1.49 -5.40 -4.21
CA VAL A 132 -1.89 -5.35 -5.62
C VAL A 132 -1.77 -3.92 -6.15
N ALA A 133 -1.05 -3.74 -7.26
CA ALA A 133 -0.87 -2.44 -7.91
C ALA A 133 -2.23 -1.81 -8.26
N GLY A 134 -2.41 -0.56 -7.89
CA GLY A 134 -3.69 0.16 -8.06
C GLY A 134 -4.73 -0.09 -6.97
N ALA A 135 -4.53 -1.08 -6.09
CA ALA A 135 -5.43 -1.43 -4.99
C ALA A 135 -4.69 -1.54 -3.64
N THR A 136 -3.63 -0.77 -3.44
CA THR A 136 -2.78 -0.81 -2.25
C THR A 136 -3.57 -0.60 -0.95
N LEU A 137 -4.53 0.31 -0.94
CA LEU A 137 -5.35 0.57 0.25
C LEU A 137 -6.19 -0.64 0.62
N THR A 138 -6.87 -1.26 -0.34
CA THR A 138 -7.65 -2.48 -0.13
C THR A 138 -6.76 -3.63 0.35
N SER A 139 -5.60 -3.82 -0.27
CA SER A 139 -4.63 -4.84 0.12
C SER A 139 -4.19 -4.68 1.58
N ASN A 140 -3.80 -3.47 1.99
CA ASN A 140 -3.38 -3.18 3.35
C ASN A 140 -4.51 -3.40 4.37
N ARG A 141 -5.75 -3.11 4.00
CA ARG A 141 -6.90 -3.32 4.89
C ARG A 141 -7.20 -4.80 5.12
N ILE A 142 -7.09 -5.61 4.08
CA ILE A 142 -7.21 -7.06 4.20
C ILE A 142 -6.13 -7.59 5.15
N MET A 143 -4.87 -7.21 4.95
CA MET A 143 -3.75 -7.60 5.82
C MET A 143 -3.96 -7.15 7.27
N SER A 144 -4.42 -5.92 7.49
CA SER A 144 -4.72 -5.39 8.82
C SER A 144 -5.85 -6.16 9.50
N ALA A 145 -6.93 -6.49 8.78
CA ALA A 145 -8.04 -7.25 9.33
C ALA A 145 -7.61 -8.68 9.68
N VAL A 146 -6.82 -9.33 8.83
CA VAL A 146 -6.25 -10.65 9.12
C VAL A 146 -5.36 -10.60 10.36
N ALA A 147 -4.52 -9.56 10.50
CA ALA A 147 -3.68 -9.39 11.68
C ALA A 147 -4.51 -9.28 12.97
N LEU A 148 -5.63 -8.56 12.94
CA LEU A 148 -6.55 -8.49 14.09
C LEU A 148 -7.16 -9.84 14.42
N CYS A 149 -7.56 -10.64 13.42
CA CYS A 149 -8.01 -12.00 13.60
C CYS A 149 -6.94 -12.88 14.28
N LEU A 150 -5.68 -12.77 13.83
CA LEU A 150 -4.56 -13.51 14.39
C LEU A 150 -4.17 -13.05 15.80
N GLU A 151 -4.31 -11.76 16.10
CA GLU A 151 -4.13 -11.25 17.47
C GLU A 151 -5.17 -11.85 18.43
N GLU A 152 -6.38 -12.07 17.96
CA GLU A 152 -7.41 -12.77 18.74
C GLU A 152 -7.10 -14.26 18.88
N ALA A 153 -6.65 -14.90 17.82
CA ALA A 153 -6.24 -16.32 17.82
C ALA A 153 -5.02 -16.58 18.74
N ALA A 154 -4.20 -15.59 18.99
CA ALA A 154 -3.00 -15.69 19.83
C ALA A 154 -3.25 -15.42 21.34
N LYS A 155 -4.50 -15.13 21.73
CA LYS A 155 -4.90 -14.98 23.14
C LYS A 155 -5.18 -16.36 23.74
#